data_914745b85281f6d1ebf0347b8225332a
#
_entry.id   914745b85281f6d1ebf0347b8225332a
#
_cell.length_a   1.000
_cell.length_b   1.000
_cell.length_c   1.000
_cell.angle_alpha   90.00
_cell.angle_beta   90.00
_cell.angle_gamma   90.00
#
_symmetry.space_group_name_H-M   'P 1'
#
loop_
_entity.id
_entity.type
_entity.pdbx_description
1 polymer ?
#
loop_
_entity_poly.entity_id
_entity_poly.type
_entity_poly.pdbx_seq_one_letter_code
_entity_poly.pdbx_strand_id
1 'polypeptide(L)'
;MTWLDEVKWDDKGLLPVIAQERVTGDVLMFAWMNREALEKTAALGRAVYFSRSRNRLWFKGEESGHVQTVHEIRMDCDNDVLLLKVTQLGHEPGIACHTGRHSCFFSLLVDGEWQIVDPVLKDPKDIYK
;
A
#
# COMPACT_ATOMS: atom_id res chain seq x y z
N MET A 1 24.34 -10.70 -9.24
CA MET A 1 23.52 -9.51 -8.94
C MET A 1 22.05 -9.87 -9.11
N THR A 2 21.24 -9.37 -8.23
CA THR A 2 19.80 -9.60 -8.31
C THR A 2 19.11 -8.34 -8.79
N TRP A 3 17.85 -8.49 -9.20
CA TRP A 3 17.02 -7.33 -9.58
C TRP A 3 16.83 -6.36 -8.41
N LEU A 4 16.96 -6.82 -7.16
CA LEU A 4 16.91 -5.97 -5.97
C LEU A 4 18.05 -4.96 -5.90
N ASP A 5 19.19 -5.29 -6.52
CA ASP A 5 20.37 -4.42 -6.51
C ASP A 5 20.21 -3.20 -7.43
N GLU A 6 19.21 -3.21 -8.31
CA GLU A 6 18.95 -2.08 -9.20
C GLU A 6 18.09 -1.01 -8.55
N VAL A 7 17.52 -1.31 -7.39
CA VAL A 7 16.70 -0.36 -6.64
C VAL A 7 17.60 0.62 -5.91
N LYS A 8 17.27 1.90 -5.98
CA LYS A 8 17.99 2.95 -5.25
C LYS A 8 17.33 3.15 -3.89
N TRP A 9 17.79 2.39 -2.92
CA TRP A 9 17.33 2.51 -1.53
C TRP A 9 17.83 3.83 -0.95
N ASP A 10 17.03 4.42 -0.06
CA ASP A 10 17.47 5.65 0.62
C ASP A 10 18.54 5.33 1.68
N ASP A 11 18.98 6.34 2.42
CA ASP A 11 20.04 6.17 3.43
C ASP A 11 19.63 5.27 4.61
N LYS A 12 18.34 4.97 4.73
CA LYS A 12 17.80 4.06 5.75
C LYS A 12 17.45 2.69 5.18
N GLY A 13 17.75 2.46 3.90
CA GLY A 13 17.42 1.21 3.24
C GLY A 13 15.96 1.06 2.86
N LEU A 14 15.25 2.17 2.69
CA LEU A 14 13.83 2.18 2.37
C LEU A 14 13.58 2.82 1.02
N LEU A 15 12.41 2.51 0.43
CA LEU A 15 11.89 3.25 -0.71
C LEU A 15 10.37 3.38 -0.58
N PRO A 16 9.80 4.46 -1.14
CA PRO A 16 8.34 4.66 -1.12
C PRO A 16 7.64 3.76 -2.13
N VAL A 17 6.42 3.37 -1.81
CA VAL A 17 5.61 2.45 -2.60
C VAL A 17 4.19 2.99 -2.69
N ILE A 18 3.65 3.03 -3.89
CA ILE A 18 2.26 3.40 -4.14
C ILE A 18 1.50 2.13 -4.52
N ALA A 19 0.37 1.87 -3.88
CA ALA A 19 -0.50 0.77 -4.24
C ALA A 19 -1.71 1.32 -4.99
N GLN A 20 -1.96 0.76 -6.19
CA GLN A 20 -3.02 1.19 -7.09
C GLN A 20 -3.91 0.00 -7.42
N GLU A 21 -5.23 0.20 -7.37
CA GLU A 21 -6.19 -0.83 -7.76
C GLU A 21 -6.03 -1.12 -9.25
N ARG A 22 -5.82 -2.38 -9.60
CA ARG A 22 -5.52 -2.78 -10.97
C ARG A 22 -6.67 -2.48 -11.94
N VAL A 23 -7.90 -2.75 -11.51
CA VAL A 23 -9.08 -2.64 -12.40
C VAL A 23 -9.54 -1.20 -12.55
N THR A 24 -9.69 -0.47 -11.45
CA THR A 24 -10.24 0.88 -11.46
C THR A 24 -9.20 1.96 -11.70
N GLY A 25 -7.94 1.69 -11.38
CA GLY A 25 -6.88 2.67 -11.41
C GLY A 25 -6.82 3.55 -10.16
N ASP A 26 -7.67 3.30 -9.17
CA ASP A 26 -7.68 4.09 -7.94
C ASP A 26 -6.36 3.93 -7.18
N VAL A 27 -5.79 5.05 -6.74
CA VAL A 27 -4.65 5.02 -5.83
C VAL A 27 -5.18 4.72 -4.44
N LEU A 28 -4.68 3.63 -3.84
CA LEU A 28 -5.21 3.13 -2.58
C LEU A 28 -4.44 3.65 -1.37
N MET A 29 -3.11 3.61 -1.44
CA MET A 29 -2.28 3.96 -0.29
C MET A 29 -0.84 4.21 -0.70
N PHE A 30 -0.09 4.79 0.23
CA PHE A 30 1.35 5.02 0.13
C PHE A 30 2.01 4.38 1.36
N ALA A 31 3.10 3.68 1.14
CA ALA A 31 3.83 3.02 2.23
C ALA A 31 5.32 2.93 1.90
N TRP A 32 6.05 2.16 2.68
CA TRP A 32 7.49 1.98 2.53
C TRP A 32 7.82 0.50 2.45
N MET A 33 8.93 0.18 1.77
CA MET A 33 9.50 -1.16 1.76
C MET A 33 10.99 -1.07 2.03
N ASN A 34 11.51 -2.06 2.75
CA ASN A 34 12.94 -2.33 2.74
C ASN A 34 13.19 -3.48 1.74
N ARG A 35 14.44 -3.89 1.59
CA ARG A 35 14.82 -4.94 0.65
C ARG A 35 14.07 -6.25 0.93
N GLU A 36 13.96 -6.64 2.19
CA GLU A 36 13.26 -7.86 2.58
C GLU A 36 11.76 -7.79 2.24
N ALA A 37 11.13 -6.65 2.47
CA ALA A 37 9.72 -6.46 2.16
C ALA A 37 9.47 -6.63 0.66
N LEU A 38 10.30 -6.02 -0.17
CA LEU A 38 10.17 -6.12 -1.63
C LEU A 38 10.39 -7.56 -2.11
N GLU A 39 11.42 -8.22 -1.58
CA GLU A 39 11.70 -9.61 -1.92
C GLU A 39 10.52 -10.52 -1.59
N LYS A 40 9.93 -10.35 -0.38
CA LYS A 40 8.77 -11.14 0.04
C LYS A 40 7.54 -10.83 -0.79
N THR A 41 7.32 -9.56 -1.14
CA THR A 41 6.20 -9.17 -1.99
C THR A 41 6.27 -9.88 -3.33
N ALA A 42 7.44 -9.90 -3.95
CA ALA A 42 7.63 -10.58 -5.24
C ALA A 42 7.46 -12.10 -5.12
N ALA A 43 7.95 -12.69 -4.04
CA ALA A 43 7.89 -14.13 -3.85
C ALA A 43 6.48 -14.61 -3.51
N LEU A 44 5.74 -13.85 -2.71
CA LEU A 44 4.43 -14.26 -2.20
C LEU A 44 3.25 -13.84 -3.09
N GLY A 45 3.45 -12.83 -3.93
CA GLY A 45 2.34 -12.25 -4.69
C GLY A 45 1.36 -11.48 -3.81
N ARG A 46 1.78 -11.09 -2.61
CA ARG A 46 1.01 -10.30 -1.65
C ARG A 46 1.86 -9.12 -1.20
N ALA A 47 1.22 -7.98 -0.94
CA ALA A 47 1.95 -6.80 -0.52
C ALA A 47 2.49 -6.94 0.91
N VAL A 48 3.79 -6.77 1.05
CA VAL A 48 4.50 -6.73 2.33
C VAL A 48 5.23 -5.39 2.38
N TYR A 49 4.96 -4.61 3.41
CA TYR A 49 5.55 -3.29 3.59
C TYR A 49 6.47 -3.28 4.79
N PHE A 50 7.17 -2.16 4.97
CA PHE A 50 8.00 -1.94 6.16
C PHE A 50 7.37 -0.80 6.96
N SER A 51 7.03 -1.08 8.22
CA SER A 51 6.48 -0.09 9.13
C SER A 51 7.62 0.71 9.76
N ARG A 52 7.72 2.00 9.42
CA ARG A 52 8.77 2.86 9.98
C ARG A 52 8.58 3.10 11.47
N SER A 53 7.32 3.25 11.91
CA SER A 53 7.03 3.52 13.31
C SER A 53 7.30 2.31 14.20
N ARG A 54 7.08 1.10 13.71
CA ARG A 54 7.29 -0.13 14.46
C ARG A 54 8.63 -0.80 14.16
N ASN A 55 9.33 -0.29 13.15
CA ASN A 55 10.63 -0.81 12.70
C ASN A 55 10.58 -2.32 12.42
N ARG A 56 9.55 -2.76 11.68
CA ARG A 56 9.38 -4.17 11.33
C ARG A 56 8.61 -4.33 10.02
N LEU A 57 8.66 -5.53 9.45
CA LEU A 57 7.85 -5.88 8.30
C LEU A 57 6.36 -5.86 8.67
N TRP A 58 5.54 -5.45 7.72
CA TRP A 58 4.10 -5.41 7.88
C TRP A 58 3.46 -6.08 6.67
N PHE A 59 2.86 -7.25 6.89
CA PHE A 59 2.12 -7.97 5.86
C PHE A 59 0.74 -7.34 5.76
N LYS A 60 0.46 -6.68 4.62
CA LYS A 60 -0.81 -5.99 4.45
C LYS A 60 -1.96 -6.96 4.66
N GLY A 61 -2.85 -6.64 5.61
CA GLY A 61 -3.98 -7.49 5.95
C GLY A 61 -3.70 -8.54 7.01
N GLU A 62 -2.52 -8.54 7.66
CA GLU A 62 -2.18 -9.55 8.66
C GLU A 62 -3.14 -9.55 9.86
N GLU A 63 -3.71 -8.39 10.19
CA GLU A 63 -4.68 -8.27 11.28
C GLU A 63 -6.12 -8.17 10.77
N SER A 64 -6.32 -7.38 9.71
CA SER A 64 -7.67 -7.09 9.19
C SER A 64 -8.20 -8.14 8.22
N GLY A 65 -7.32 -8.93 7.61
CA GLY A 65 -7.68 -9.82 6.51
C GLY A 65 -7.78 -9.10 5.17
N HIS A 66 -7.59 -7.78 5.12
CA HIS A 66 -7.70 -6.96 3.92
C HIS A 66 -6.39 -6.98 3.14
N VAL A 67 -6.02 -8.15 2.63
CA VAL A 67 -4.77 -8.35 1.91
C VAL A 67 -4.80 -7.67 0.54
N GLN A 68 -3.63 -7.45 -0.03
CA GLN A 68 -3.47 -6.97 -1.39
C GLN A 68 -2.78 -8.05 -2.20
N THR A 69 -3.48 -8.55 -3.22
CA THR A 69 -2.89 -9.47 -4.20
C THR A 69 -2.15 -8.62 -5.23
N VAL A 70 -0.87 -8.90 -5.42
CA VAL A 70 0.00 -8.10 -6.30
C VAL A 70 0.05 -8.73 -7.68
N HIS A 71 -0.30 -7.96 -8.71
CA HIS A 71 -0.29 -8.42 -10.11
C HIS A 71 0.92 -7.90 -10.87
N GLU A 72 1.37 -6.68 -10.57
CA GLU A 72 2.53 -6.07 -11.20
C GLU A 72 3.31 -5.27 -10.19
N ILE A 73 4.63 -5.28 -10.33
CA ILE A 73 5.54 -4.44 -9.56
C ILE A 73 6.29 -3.59 -10.58
N ARG A 74 6.10 -2.28 -10.52
CA ARG A 74 6.74 -1.34 -11.43
C ARG A 74 7.67 -0.41 -10.67
N MET A 75 8.78 -0.05 -11.30
CA MET A 75 9.73 0.90 -10.75
C MET A 75 9.72 2.15 -11.63
N ASP A 76 9.86 3.33 -11.00
CA ASP A 76 9.87 4.57 -11.75
C ASP A 76 11.20 4.79 -12.49
N CYS A 77 11.30 5.88 -13.25
CA CYS A 77 12.47 6.12 -14.13
C CYS A 77 13.77 6.34 -13.35
N ASP A 78 13.68 6.75 -12.09
CA ASP A 78 14.87 7.00 -11.24
C ASP A 78 15.19 5.80 -10.36
N ASN A 79 14.41 4.74 -10.42
CA ASN A 79 14.59 3.51 -9.63
C ASN A 79 14.47 3.72 -8.12
N ASP A 80 13.70 4.71 -7.70
CA ASP A 80 13.57 5.07 -6.28
C ASP A 80 12.13 5.14 -5.77
N VAL A 81 11.14 4.74 -6.58
CA VAL A 81 9.73 4.62 -6.18
C VAL A 81 9.14 3.40 -6.85
N LEU A 82 8.34 2.63 -6.11
CA LEU A 82 7.62 1.49 -6.67
C LEU A 82 6.14 1.78 -6.81
N LEU A 83 5.55 1.18 -7.84
CA LEU A 83 4.10 1.14 -8.02
C LEU A 83 3.66 -0.31 -8.06
N LEU A 84 2.76 -0.68 -7.16
CA LEU A 84 2.14 -2.01 -7.16
C LEU A 84 0.76 -1.91 -7.81
N LYS A 85 0.49 -2.78 -8.77
CA LYS A 85 -0.87 -2.97 -9.29
C LYS A 85 -1.47 -4.12 -8.52
N VAL A 86 -2.54 -3.87 -7.76
CA VAL A 86 -3.07 -4.84 -6.81
C VAL A 86 -4.58 -5.04 -6.95
N THR A 87 -5.06 -6.14 -6.37
CA THR A 87 -6.47 -6.32 -6.02
C THR A 87 -6.58 -6.16 -4.52
N GLN A 88 -7.32 -5.15 -4.06
CA GLN A 88 -7.54 -4.93 -2.64
C GLN A 88 -8.73 -5.74 -2.18
N LEU A 89 -8.51 -6.60 -1.20
CA LEU A 89 -9.56 -7.41 -0.61
C LEU A 89 -10.19 -6.72 0.61
N GLY A 90 -11.22 -7.33 1.18
CA GLY A 90 -11.87 -6.89 2.42
C GLY A 90 -13.31 -6.44 2.27
N HIS A 91 -13.70 -5.97 1.10
CA HIS A 91 -15.04 -5.44 0.83
C HIS A 91 -15.17 -5.25 -0.68
N GLU A 92 -16.36 -4.91 -1.16
CA GLU A 92 -16.57 -4.55 -2.57
C GLU A 92 -17.15 -3.13 -2.62
N PRO A 93 -16.36 -2.10 -2.98
CA PRO A 93 -14.93 -2.16 -3.34
C PRO A 93 -14.02 -2.48 -2.16
N GLY A 94 -12.79 -2.90 -2.45
CA GLY A 94 -11.83 -3.29 -1.41
C GLY A 94 -11.49 -2.13 -0.47
N ILE A 95 -11.10 -2.46 0.76
CA ILE A 95 -10.75 -1.46 1.79
C ILE A 95 -9.26 -1.51 2.05
N ALA A 96 -8.54 -0.46 1.65
CA ALA A 96 -7.10 -0.35 1.88
C ALA A 96 -6.79 0.37 3.20
N CYS A 97 -7.62 1.32 3.59
CA CYS A 97 -7.35 2.21 4.73
C CYS A 97 -7.85 1.63 6.05
N HIS A 98 -7.07 1.81 7.12
CA HIS A 98 -7.47 1.35 8.46
C HIS A 98 -8.70 2.09 9.01
N THR A 99 -9.08 3.21 8.39
CA THR A 99 -10.31 3.92 8.75
C THR A 99 -11.57 3.25 8.21
N GLY A 100 -11.41 2.18 7.43
CA GLY A 100 -12.53 1.49 6.80
C GLY A 100 -12.90 2.05 5.43
N ARG A 101 -12.05 2.89 4.84
CA ARG A 101 -12.26 3.48 3.52
C ARG A 101 -11.51 2.73 2.44
N HIS A 102 -12.01 2.82 1.22
CA HIS A 102 -11.38 2.20 0.06
C HIS A 102 -9.95 2.70 -0.15
N SER A 103 -9.74 4.01 -0.10
CA SER A 103 -8.43 4.64 -0.28
C SER A 103 -8.02 5.42 0.96
N CYS A 104 -6.72 5.47 1.20
CA CYS A 104 -6.16 6.33 2.24
C CYS A 104 -6.24 7.81 1.85
N PHE A 105 -6.45 8.10 0.57
CA PHE A 105 -6.49 9.46 0.03
C PHE A 105 -7.93 9.95 -0.05
N PHE A 106 -8.57 10.15 1.09
CA PHE A 106 -10.00 10.47 1.17
C PHE A 106 -10.30 11.93 1.52
N SER A 107 -9.27 12.76 1.68
CA SER A 107 -9.44 14.19 1.95
C SER A 107 -9.10 14.98 0.71
N LEU A 108 -10.01 15.87 0.31
CA LEU A 108 -9.87 16.72 -0.87
C LEU A 108 -9.74 18.18 -0.44
N LEU A 109 -8.80 18.90 -1.03
CA LEU A 109 -8.67 20.34 -0.76
C LEU A 109 -9.68 21.10 -1.62
N VAL A 110 -10.61 21.81 -0.95
CA VAL A 110 -11.63 22.61 -1.63
C VAL A 110 -11.63 24.00 -0.99
N ASP A 111 -11.34 25.01 -1.80
CA ASP A 111 -11.33 26.42 -1.36
C ASP A 111 -10.52 26.64 -0.09
N GLY A 112 -9.34 26.01 0.00
CA GLY A 112 -8.44 26.18 1.13
C GLY A 112 -8.77 25.35 2.37
N GLU A 113 -9.74 24.44 2.27
CA GLU A 113 -10.12 23.58 3.38
C GLU A 113 -10.10 22.12 2.97
N TRP A 114 -9.66 21.23 3.88
CA TRP A 114 -9.68 19.80 3.67
C TRP A 114 -11.05 19.23 3.96
N GLN A 115 -11.65 18.56 2.99
CA GLN A 115 -12.97 17.94 3.13
C GLN A 115 -12.85 16.44 2.91
N ILE A 116 -13.52 15.66 3.75
CA ILE A 116 -13.60 14.21 3.59
C ILE A 116 -14.62 13.90 2.52
N VAL A 117 -14.19 13.24 1.43
CA VAL A 117 -15.06 12.99 0.27
C VAL A 117 -15.41 11.52 0.06
N ASP A 118 -14.78 10.61 0.78
CA ASP A 118 -15.05 9.17 0.65
C ASP A 118 -15.66 8.63 1.93
N PRO A 119 -16.68 7.77 1.83
CA PRO A 119 -17.36 7.24 3.01
C PRO A 119 -16.56 6.10 3.67
N VAL A 120 -16.84 5.86 4.94
CA VAL A 120 -16.40 4.66 5.64
C VAL A 120 -17.27 3.51 5.13
N LEU A 121 -16.65 2.49 4.53
CA LEU A 121 -17.36 1.35 3.98
C LEU A 121 -17.62 0.28 5.05
N LYS A 122 -16.72 0.19 6.04
CA LYS A 122 -16.86 -0.74 7.15
C LYS A 122 -16.25 -0.12 8.39
N ASP A 123 -16.99 -0.15 9.50
CA ASP A 123 -16.51 0.44 10.76
C ASP A 123 -15.23 -0.27 11.19
N PRO A 124 -14.18 0.48 11.56
CA PRO A 124 -12.94 -0.13 12.07
C PRO A 124 -13.14 -1.10 13.23
N LYS A 125 -14.17 -0.91 14.04
CA LYS A 125 -14.51 -1.82 15.13
C LYS A 125 -14.88 -3.21 14.62
N ASP A 126 -15.41 -3.29 13.41
CA ASP A 126 -15.78 -4.56 12.78
C ASP A 126 -14.64 -5.19 12.02
N ILE A 127 -13.58 -4.41 11.72
CA ILE A 127 -12.38 -4.87 11.03
C ILE A 127 -11.37 -5.44 12.03
N TYR A 128 -11.10 -4.69 13.09
CA TYR A 128 -10.08 -5.02 14.10
C TYR A 128 -10.76 -5.46 15.39
N LYS A 129 -11.31 -6.67 15.37
CA LYS A 129 -12.01 -7.23 16.55
C LYS A 129 -11.05 -7.74 17.60
#